data_f5dcce38f94b7a918c76843c1f6f38c6
#
_entry.id   f5dcce38f94b7a918c76843c1f6f38c6
#
_cell.length_a   1.000
_cell.length_b   1.000
_cell.length_c   1.000
_cell.angle_alpha   90.00
_cell.angle_beta   90.00
_cell.angle_gamma   90.00
#
_symmetry.space_group_name_H-M   'P 1'
#
loop_
_entity.id
_entity.type
_entity.pdbx_description
1 polymer ?
#
loop_
_entity_poly.entity_id
_entity_poly.type
_entity_poly.pdbx_seq_one_letter_code
_entity_poly.pdbx_strand_id
1 'polypeptide(L)'
;MIIDLKGKVAVVTGAGRGIGREIALTLAHEGVKTVALDIRPELLNELGGLFAERGYEGAQYNCDVRDGSRVLEVVQEVAERFGRIDILVNNAGVASGGTVETLGEDVWDANLDINLKGTFLMCKAVAPVMKAQRQGRILNAASFAAIVPSYGSAAYASSKAAVKQFTRVLAGELGPWDITVNCYSPGMIPTDMNHFAELNEERQQRLLDTLTLRRWGSKADVANLICFLSSDLAAYITGTMIDVSGGKLATQIPAIAYEAASRKDVKPR
;
A
#
# COMPACT_ATOMS: atom_id res chain seq x y z
N MET A 1 19.64 9.25 12.67
CA MET A 1 18.18 9.39 12.66
C MET A 1 17.63 8.00 12.93
N ILE A 2 16.78 7.83 13.92
CA ILE A 2 16.21 6.54 14.32
C ILE A 2 14.70 6.64 14.07
N ILE A 3 14.14 5.64 13.41
CA ILE A 3 12.69 5.47 13.30
C ILE A 3 12.25 4.74 14.58
N ASP A 4 11.49 5.41 15.43
CA ASP A 4 10.92 4.80 16.64
C ASP A 4 9.42 4.57 16.44
N LEU A 5 9.04 3.30 16.35
CA LEU A 5 7.64 2.86 16.23
C LEU A 5 7.22 1.96 17.39
N LYS A 6 8.12 1.72 18.36
CA LYS A 6 7.90 0.76 19.44
C LYS A 6 6.64 1.07 20.23
N GLY A 7 5.81 0.05 20.42
CA GLY A 7 4.56 0.13 21.19
C GLY A 7 3.39 0.78 20.48
N LYS A 8 3.56 1.35 19.27
CA LYS A 8 2.45 1.79 18.41
C LYS A 8 1.59 0.60 17.99
N VAL A 9 0.34 0.86 17.64
CA VAL A 9 -0.62 -0.14 17.15
C VAL A 9 -0.93 0.15 15.69
N ALA A 10 -0.71 -0.84 14.82
CA ALA A 10 -0.99 -0.74 13.39
C ALA A 10 -2.08 -1.72 12.94
N VAL A 11 -2.95 -1.27 12.06
CA VAL A 11 -3.89 -2.12 11.33
C VAL A 11 -3.48 -2.15 9.86
N VAL A 12 -3.25 -3.35 9.32
CA VAL A 12 -2.84 -3.56 7.92
C VAL A 12 -3.85 -4.44 7.21
N THR A 13 -4.48 -3.94 6.15
CA THR A 13 -5.44 -4.71 5.34
C THR A 13 -4.75 -5.44 4.18
N GLY A 14 -5.27 -6.60 3.78
CA GLY A 14 -4.65 -7.45 2.77
C GLY A 14 -3.27 -7.95 3.21
N ALA A 15 -3.13 -8.24 4.52
CA ALA A 15 -1.86 -8.60 5.15
C ALA A 15 -1.48 -10.08 4.98
N GLY A 16 -2.33 -10.92 4.41
CA GLY A 16 -2.08 -12.34 4.27
C GLY A 16 -0.95 -12.68 3.30
N ARG A 17 -0.70 -11.86 2.28
CA ARG A 17 0.34 -12.08 1.27
C ARG A 17 0.93 -10.79 0.69
N GLY A 18 1.92 -10.95 -0.18
CA GLY A 18 2.46 -9.88 -1.01
C GLY A 18 3.04 -8.72 -0.21
N ILE A 19 2.74 -7.49 -0.65
CA ILE A 19 3.21 -6.24 -0.04
C ILE A 19 2.63 -6.08 1.37
N GLY A 20 1.35 -6.41 1.58
CA GLY A 20 0.70 -6.29 2.90
C GLY A 20 1.34 -7.17 3.96
N ARG A 21 1.71 -8.41 3.61
CA ARG A 21 2.44 -9.33 4.52
C ARG A 21 3.80 -8.77 4.89
N GLU A 22 4.53 -8.25 3.92
CA GLU A 22 5.84 -7.63 4.17
C GLU A 22 5.71 -6.41 5.09
N ILE A 23 4.73 -5.53 4.82
CA ILE A 23 4.45 -4.37 5.68
C ILE A 23 4.14 -4.84 7.11
N ALA A 24 3.29 -5.84 7.28
CA ALA A 24 2.91 -6.34 8.60
C ALA A 24 4.11 -6.92 9.36
N LEU A 25 4.96 -7.71 8.69
CA LEU A 25 6.17 -8.28 9.26
C LEU A 25 7.21 -7.21 9.62
N THR A 26 7.41 -6.22 8.75
CA THR A 26 8.38 -5.14 8.99
C THR A 26 7.95 -4.25 10.15
N LEU A 27 6.67 -3.85 10.21
CA LEU A 27 6.14 -3.08 11.34
C LEU A 27 6.27 -3.86 12.66
N ALA A 28 5.95 -5.16 12.65
CA ALA A 28 6.10 -6.00 13.84
C ALA A 28 7.57 -6.13 14.28
N HIS A 29 8.50 -6.21 13.32
CA HIS A 29 9.94 -6.20 13.60
C HIS A 29 10.41 -4.91 14.27
N GLU A 30 9.84 -3.78 13.90
CA GLU A 30 10.09 -2.46 14.51
C GLU A 30 9.35 -2.27 15.87
N GLY A 31 8.79 -3.34 16.43
CA GLY A 31 8.13 -3.34 17.74
C GLY A 31 6.71 -2.75 17.75
N VAL A 32 6.07 -2.67 16.58
CA VAL A 32 4.68 -2.27 16.44
C VAL A 32 3.77 -3.47 16.74
N LYS A 33 2.75 -3.26 17.58
CA LYS A 33 1.66 -4.24 17.75
C LYS A 33 0.82 -4.26 16.48
N THR A 34 1.04 -5.28 15.66
CA THR A 34 0.52 -5.30 14.29
C THR A 34 -0.70 -6.19 14.16
N VAL A 35 -1.81 -5.58 13.77
CA VAL A 35 -3.08 -6.25 13.50
C VAL A 35 -3.20 -6.47 11.99
N ALA A 36 -3.26 -7.73 11.59
CA ALA A 36 -3.35 -8.16 10.21
C ALA A 36 -4.78 -8.53 9.82
N LEU A 37 -5.30 -7.90 8.76
CA LEU A 37 -6.61 -8.19 8.19
C LEU A 37 -6.45 -8.79 6.80
N ASP A 38 -7.14 -9.88 6.53
CA ASP A 38 -7.28 -10.46 5.19
C ASP A 38 -8.62 -11.21 5.08
N ILE A 39 -9.10 -11.39 3.86
CA ILE A 39 -10.31 -12.20 3.60
C ILE A 39 -10.02 -13.71 3.66
N ARG A 40 -8.75 -14.11 3.65
CA ARG A 40 -8.29 -15.51 3.62
C ARG A 40 -7.72 -15.92 4.96
N PRO A 41 -8.48 -16.69 5.75
CA PRO A 41 -8.06 -17.09 7.10
C PRO A 41 -6.82 -17.98 7.09
N GLU A 42 -6.61 -18.80 6.05
CA GLU A 42 -5.43 -19.67 5.93
C GLU A 42 -4.12 -18.86 5.90
N LEU A 43 -4.10 -17.76 5.16
CA LEU A 43 -2.92 -16.88 5.08
C LEU A 43 -2.67 -16.10 6.37
N LEU A 44 -3.75 -15.76 7.08
CA LEU A 44 -3.65 -15.13 8.40
C LEU A 44 -3.10 -16.11 9.43
N ASN A 45 -3.48 -17.37 9.38
CA ASN A 45 -2.95 -18.41 10.26
C ASN A 45 -1.44 -18.60 10.04
N GLU A 46 -0.98 -18.64 8.79
CA GLU A 46 0.45 -18.69 8.46
C GLU A 46 1.20 -17.47 9.02
N LEU A 47 0.65 -16.28 8.84
CA LEU A 47 1.25 -15.04 9.36
C LEU A 47 1.28 -15.04 10.89
N GLY A 48 0.21 -15.51 11.53
CA GLY A 48 0.15 -15.68 13.00
C GLY A 48 1.20 -16.64 13.52
N GLY A 49 1.47 -17.73 12.81
CA GLY A 49 2.57 -18.65 13.11
C GLY A 49 3.93 -17.96 13.09
N LEU A 50 4.20 -17.14 12.06
CA LEU A 50 5.44 -16.35 11.99
C LEU A 50 5.54 -15.29 13.10
N PHE A 51 4.42 -14.68 13.50
CA PHE A 51 4.42 -13.74 14.62
C PHE A 51 4.80 -14.45 15.92
N ALA A 52 4.20 -15.61 16.17
CA ALA A 52 4.49 -16.42 17.35
C ALA A 52 5.96 -16.88 17.38
N GLU A 53 6.48 -17.39 16.26
CA GLU A 53 7.86 -17.83 16.12
C GLU A 53 8.88 -16.72 16.43
N ARG A 54 8.57 -15.47 16.00
CA ARG A 54 9.46 -14.31 16.16
C ARG A 54 9.19 -13.49 17.43
N GLY A 55 8.21 -13.88 18.23
CA GLY A 55 7.82 -13.15 19.44
C GLY A 55 7.21 -11.78 19.16
N TYR A 56 6.55 -11.61 17.99
CA TYR A 56 5.88 -10.35 17.63
C TYR A 56 4.52 -10.25 18.29
N GLU A 57 4.19 -9.07 18.80
CA GLU A 57 2.86 -8.77 19.32
C GLU A 57 1.89 -8.35 18.20
N GLY A 58 0.66 -8.88 18.26
CA GLY A 58 -0.37 -8.50 17.28
C GLY A 58 -1.61 -9.38 17.36
N ALA A 59 -2.42 -9.27 16.31
CA ALA A 59 -3.63 -10.08 16.14
C ALA A 59 -3.93 -10.28 14.66
N GLN A 60 -4.73 -11.29 14.35
CA GLN A 60 -5.19 -11.58 12.99
C GLN A 60 -6.72 -11.63 13.01
N TYR A 61 -7.35 -10.94 12.05
CA TYR A 61 -8.81 -10.93 11.90
C TYR A 61 -9.20 -11.21 10.46
N ASN A 62 -10.08 -12.19 10.29
CA ASN A 62 -10.73 -12.39 8.99
C ASN A 62 -11.71 -11.23 8.76
N CYS A 63 -11.48 -10.47 7.69
CA CYS A 63 -12.26 -9.29 7.37
C CYS A 63 -12.26 -9.04 5.86
N ASP A 64 -13.45 -9.00 5.27
CA ASP A 64 -13.65 -8.43 3.96
C ASP A 64 -13.81 -6.90 4.12
N VAL A 65 -12.91 -6.13 3.52
CA VAL A 65 -12.94 -4.66 3.62
C VAL A 65 -14.20 -4.04 3.00
N ARG A 66 -14.97 -4.80 2.21
CA ARG A 66 -16.25 -4.38 1.63
C ARG A 66 -17.41 -4.43 2.63
N ASP A 67 -17.27 -5.22 3.69
CA ASP A 67 -18.27 -5.37 4.74
C ASP A 67 -18.04 -4.31 5.82
N GLY A 68 -18.81 -3.22 5.73
CA GLY A 68 -18.71 -2.09 6.67
C GLY A 68 -19.04 -2.46 8.11
N SER A 69 -19.92 -3.44 8.35
CA SER A 69 -20.27 -3.90 9.69
C SER A 69 -19.09 -4.65 10.29
N ARG A 70 -18.51 -5.61 9.54
CA ARG A 70 -17.34 -6.35 10.00
C ARG A 70 -16.11 -5.48 10.20
N VAL A 71 -15.90 -4.50 9.32
CA VAL A 71 -14.83 -3.50 9.47
C VAL A 71 -14.98 -2.73 10.79
N LEU A 72 -16.20 -2.26 11.09
CA LEU A 72 -16.46 -1.52 12.34
C LEU A 72 -16.24 -2.40 13.58
N GLU A 73 -16.76 -3.64 13.59
CA GLU A 73 -16.54 -4.61 14.66
C GLU A 73 -15.04 -4.83 14.93
N VAL A 74 -14.26 -5.15 13.88
CA VAL A 74 -12.82 -5.40 14.02
C VAL A 74 -12.09 -4.17 14.56
N VAL A 75 -12.41 -2.97 14.09
CA VAL A 75 -11.78 -1.73 14.57
C VAL A 75 -12.11 -1.50 16.06
N GLN A 76 -13.34 -1.79 16.49
CA GLN A 76 -13.74 -1.71 17.91
C GLN A 76 -12.98 -2.73 18.76
N GLU A 77 -12.94 -4.01 18.33
CA GLU A 77 -12.19 -5.06 19.02
C GLU A 77 -10.70 -4.70 19.18
N VAL A 78 -10.09 -4.11 18.13
CA VAL A 78 -8.70 -3.66 18.16
C VAL A 78 -8.52 -2.49 19.15
N ALA A 79 -9.41 -1.50 19.12
CA ALA A 79 -9.37 -0.36 20.03
C ALA A 79 -9.56 -0.78 21.48
N GLU A 80 -10.46 -1.72 21.76
CA GLU A 80 -10.66 -2.29 23.10
C GLU A 80 -9.44 -3.08 23.59
N ARG A 81 -8.89 -3.94 22.71
CA ARG A 81 -7.78 -4.83 23.06
C ARG A 81 -6.46 -4.10 23.30
N PHE A 82 -6.14 -3.11 22.48
CA PHE A 82 -4.85 -2.41 22.50
C PHE A 82 -4.93 -0.98 23.05
N GLY A 83 -6.13 -0.45 23.28
CA GLY A 83 -6.36 0.89 23.81
C GLY A 83 -6.14 2.03 22.82
N ARG A 84 -5.64 1.72 21.60
CA ARG A 84 -5.27 2.71 20.57
C ARG A 84 -5.14 2.10 19.19
N ILE A 85 -5.19 2.97 18.15
CA ILE A 85 -4.79 2.66 16.78
C ILE A 85 -3.98 3.84 16.25
N ASP A 86 -2.68 3.65 16.03
CA ASP A 86 -1.77 4.72 15.60
C ASP A 86 -1.60 4.78 14.09
N ILE A 87 -1.64 3.62 13.45
CA ILE A 87 -1.31 3.44 12.04
C ILE A 87 -2.41 2.62 11.38
N LEU A 88 -2.94 3.14 10.27
CA LEU A 88 -3.79 2.39 9.36
C LEU A 88 -3.10 2.27 8.00
N VAL A 89 -2.86 1.05 7.54
CA VAL A 89 -2.37 0.79 6.19
C VAL A 89 -3.46 0.10 5.37
N ASN A 90 -4.11 0.84 4.50
CA ASN A 90 -5.08 0.34 3.53
C ASN A 90 -4.32 -0.22 2.32
N ASN A 91 -3.97 -1.51 2.41
CA ASN A 91 -3.23 -2.21 1.36
C ASN A 91 -4.09 -3.21 0.58
N ALA A 92 -5.20 -3.68 1.14
CA ALA A 92 -6.11 -4.59 0.43
C ALA A 92 -6.49 -4.04 -0.95
N GLY A 93 -6.42 -4.90 -1.97
CA GLY A 93 -6.75 -4.48 -3.32
C GLY A 93 -6.68 -5.62 -4.33
N VAL A 94 -7.29 -5.36 -5.48
CA VAL A 94 -7.28 -6.23 -6.67
C VAL A 94 -6.86 -5.43 -7.89
N ALA A 95 -6.31 -6.11 -8.89
CA ALA A 95 -5.86 -5.54 -10.16
C ALA A 95 -6.39 -6.39 -11.32
N SER A 96 -7.70 -6.47 -11.44
CA SER A 96 -8.35 -7.11 -12.58
C SER A 96 -8.63 -6.08 -13.67
N GLY A 97 -8.52 -6.49 -14.92
CA GLY A 97 -8.65 -5.57 -16.05
C GLY A 97 -9.24 -6.20 -17.31
N GLY A 98 -9.41 -5.37 -18.31
CA GLY A 98 -9.93 -5.64 -19.64
C GLY A 98 -10.05 -4.32 -20.38
N THR A 99 -10.28 -4.36 -21.71
CA THR A 99 -10.63 -3.14 -22.46
C THR A 99 -12.03 -2.67 -22.03
N VAL A 100 -12.34 -1.40 -22.22
CA VAL A 100 -13.66 -0.85 -21.84
C VAL A 100 -14.80 -1.64 -22.49
N GLU A 101 -14.61 -2.12 -23.72
CA GLU A 101 -15.62 -2.90 -24.45
C GLU A 101 -15.82 -4.32 -23.88
N THR A 102 -14.77 -4.91 -23.28
CA THR A 102 -14.79 -6.32 -22.83
C THR A 102 -14.82 -6.47 -21.31
N LEU A 103 -14.66 -5.38 -20.58
CA LEU A 103 -14.64 -5.38 -19.13
C LEU A 103 -16.06 -5.62 -18.59
N GLY A 104 -16.26 -6.70 -17.83
CA GLY A 104 -17.52 -6.94 -17.14
C GLY A 104 -17.78 -5.92 -16.02
N GLU A 105 -19.06 -5.60 -15.80
CA GLU A 105 -19.47 -4.69 -14.71
C GLU A 105 -19.06 -5.25 -13.34
N ASP A 106 -19.12 -6.55 -13.15
CA ASP A 106 -18.67 -7.23 -11.93
C ASP A 106 -17.19 -7.02 -11.63
N VAL A 107 -16.34 -7.02 -12.68
CA VAL A 107 -14.90 -6.74 -12.57
C VAL A 107 -14.66 -5.26 -12.26
N TRP A 108 -15.42 -4.37 -12.89
CA TRP A 108 -15.41 -2.93 -12.60
C TRP A 108 -15.79 -2.68 -11.14
N ASP A 109 -16.94 -3.21 -10.69
CA ASP A 109 -17.44 -3.04 -9.33
C ASP A 109 -16.49 -3.61 -8.29
N ALA A 110 -15.92 -4.80 -8.52
CA ALA A 110 -14.96 -5.41 -7.62
C ALA A 110 -13.71 -4.52 -7.40
N ASN A 111 -13.19 -3.87 -8.46
CA ASN A 111 -12.07 -2.94 -8.31
C ASN A 111 -12.46 -1.71 -7.48
N LEU A 112 -13.62 -1.13 -7.70
CA LEU A 112 -14.09 0.03 -6.94
C LEU A 112 -14.45 -0.34 -5.50
N ASP A 113 -15.16 -1.42 -5.29
CA ASP A 113 -15.61 -1.86 -3.97
C ASP A 113 -14.42 -2.24 -3.06
N ILE A 114 -13.43 -2.95 -3.58
CA ILE A 114 -12.29 -3.37 -2.77
C ILE A 114 -11.30 -2.22 -2.62
N ASN A 115 -10.85 -1.62 -3.73
CA ASN A 115 -9.75 -0.66 -3.70
C ASN A 115 -10.15 0.69 -3.11
N LEU A 116 -11.35 1.20 -3.42
CA LEU A 116 -11.81 2.53 -3.02
C LEU A 116 -12.78 2.47 -1.84
N LYS A 117 -13.90 1.76 -1.97
CA LYS A 117 -14.90 1.69 -0.90
C LYS A 117 -14.35 1.01 0.35
N GLY A 118 -13.56 -0.08 0.21
CA GLY A 118 -12.88 -0.73 1.33
C GLY A 118 -11.94 0.22 2.05
N THR A 119 -11.12 1.00 1.30
CA THR A 119 -10.28 2.06 1.88
C THR A 119 -11.10 3.11 2.62
N PHE A 120 -12.23 3.55 2.06
CA PHE A 120 -13.15 4.48 2.71
C PHE A 120 -13.73 3.92 4.00
N LEU A 121 -14.22 2.67 3.99
CA LEU A 121 -14.83 2.03 5.16
C LEU A 121 -13.83 1.88 6.32
N MET A 122 -12.61 1.46 6.03
CA MET A 122 -11.54 1.38 7.03
C MET A 122 -11.20 2.76 7.61
N CYS A 123 -11.04 3.78 6.76
CA CYS A 123 -10.78 5.15 7.23
C CYS A 123 -11.95 5.68 8.08
N LYS A 124 -13.20 5.44 7.66
CA LYS A 124 -14.41 5.84 8.40
C LYS A 124 -14.45 5.21 9.79
N ALA A 125 -14.09 3.93 9.92
CA ALA A 125 -14.10 3.23 11.20
C ALA A 125 -12.96 3.67 12.14
N VAL A 126 -11.75 3.91 11.60
CA VAL A 126 -10.57 4.26 12.40
C VAL A 126 -10.53 5.73 12.78
N ALA A 127 -11.05 6.63 11.95
CA ALA A 127 -10.97 8.08 12.17
C ALA A 127 -11.49 8.54 13.56
N PRO A 128 -12.62 8.05 14.11
CA PRO A 128 -13.06 8.43 15.46
C PRO A 128 -12.05 8.07 16.55
N VAL A 129 -11.42 6.89 16.44
CA VAL A 129 -10.39 6.43 17.40
C VAL A 129 -9.19 7.35 17.35
N MET A 130 -8.65 7.63 16.16
CA MET A 130 -7.51 8.54 15.99
C MET A 130 -7.82 9.99 16.41
N LYS A 131 -9.05 10.47 16.13
CA LYS A 131 -9.50 11.79 16.59
C LYS A 131 -9.52 11.92 18.12
N ALA A 132 -10.01 10.90 18.82
CA ALA A 132 -9.98 10.84 20.28
C ALA A 132 -8.55 10.86 20.84
N GLN A 133 -7.62 10.22 20.15
CA GLN A 133 -6.19 10.20 20.48
C GLN A 133 -5.47 11.51 20.12
N ARG A 134 -6.05 12.33 19.22
CA ARG A 134 -5.41 13.50 18.59
C ARG A 134 -4.08 13.16 17.92
N GLN A 135 -3.98 12.00 17.34
CA GLN A 135 -2.82 11.50 16.62
C GLN A 135 -3.18 10.29 15.76
N GLY A 136 -2.58 10.19 14.58
CA GLY A 136 -2.75 9.04 13.70
C GLY A 136 -1.96 9.16 12.41
N ARG A 137 -1.74 8.03 11.75
CA ARG A 137 -1.08 7.93 10.44
C ARG A 137 -1.90 7.00 9.54
N ILE A 138 -2.46 7.53 8.47
CA ILE A 138 -3.25 6.75 7.50
C ILE A 138 -2.48 6.68 6.18
N LEU A 139 -2.25 5.47 5.68
CA LEU A 139 -1.46 5.19 4.50
C LEU A 139 -2.26 4.33 3.53
N ASN A 140 -2.64 4.91 2.39
CA ASN A 140 -3.53 4.29 1.41
C ASN A 140 -2.73 3.78 0.20
N ALA A 141 -2.94 2.53 -0.21
CA ALA A 141 -2.32 1.98 -1.41
C ALA A 141 -2.93 2.59 -2.68
N ALA A 142 -2.24 3.55 -3.28
CA ALA A 142 -2.47 3.98 -4.64
C ALA A 142 -1.69 3.07 -5.64
N SER A 143 -1.24 3.61 -6.74
CA SER A 143 -0.40 2.96 -7.75
C SER A 143 0.14 4.02 -8.70
N PHE A 144 1.23 3.75 -9.40
CA PHE A 144 1.63 4.57 -10.54
C PHE A 144 0.52 4.65 -11.61
N ALA A 145 -0.35 3.63 -11.68
CA ALA A 145 -1.51 3.63 -12.57
C ALA A 145 -2.53 4.74 -12.28
N ALA A 146 -2.48 5.36 -11.11
CA ALA A 146 -3.26 6.56 -10.78
C ALA A 146 -2.82 7.81 -11.57
N ILE A 147 -1.66 7.77 -12.23
CA ILE A 147 -1.08 8.87 -13.04
C ILE A 147 -0.85 8.42 -14.47
N VAL A 148 -0.21 7.27 -14.68
CA VAL A 148 0.11 6.69 -16.00
C VAL A 148 -0.53 5.30 -16.08
N PRO A 149 -1.78 5.22 -16.56
CA PRO A 149 -2.49 3.94 -16.67
C PRO A 149 -1.91 3.08 -17.80
N SER A 150 -2.06 1.77 -17.67
CA SER A 150 -1.76 0.81 -18.71
C SER A 150 -3.00 0.50 -19.54
N TYR A 151 -2.80 0.06 -20.78
CA TYR A 151 -3.88 -0.51 -21.59
C TYR A 151 -4.60 -1.65 -20.86
N GLY A 152 -5.91 -1.65 -20.90
CA GLY A 152 -6.74 -2.65 -20.23
C GLY A 152 -6.88 -2.48 -18.71
N SER A 153 -6.47 -1.34 -18.14
CA SER A 153 -6.52 -1.09 -16.69
C SER A 153 -7.62 -0.11 -16.25
N ALA A 154 -8.70 0.02 -17.03
CA ALA A 154 -9.72 1.05 -16.80
C ALA A 154 -10.26 1.05 -15.36
N ALA A 155 -10.74 -0.09 -14.85
CA ALA A 155 -11.28 -0.19 -13.49
C ALA A 155 -10.20 0.05 -12.42
N TYR A 156 -9.06 -0.63 -12.56
CA TYR A 156 -7.95 -0.53 -11.60
C TYR A 156 -7.40 0.90 -11.53
N ALA A 157 -7.04 1.48 -12.67
CA ALA A 157 -6.46 2.82 -12.72
C ALA A 157 -7.44 3.87 -12.17
N SER A 158 -8.72 3.78 -12.53
CA SER A 158 -9.77 4.66 -12.01
C SER A 158 -9.91 4.54 -10.49
N SER A 159 -9.93 3.31 -9.94
CA SER A 159 -9.99 3.11 -8.49
C SER A 159 -8.78 3.70 -7.77
N LYS A 160 -7.57 3.54 -8.30
CA LYS A 160 -6.34 4.06 -7.69
C LYS A 160 -6.19 5.58 -7.83
N ALA A 161 -6.69 6.18 -8.91
CA ALA A 161 -6.81 7.63 -9.06
C ALA A 161 -7.80 8.22 -8.04
N ALA A 162 -8.93 7.53 -7.83
CA ALA A 162 -9.90 7.92 -6.80
C ALA A 162 -9.33 7.81 -5.38
N VAL A 163 -8.58 6.76 -5.03
CA VAL A 163 -7.87 6.65 -3.74
C VAL A 163 -6.90 7.80 -3.54
N LYS A 164 -6.14 8.19 -4.57
CA LYS A 164 -5.25 9.36 -4.50
C LYS A 164 -6.01 10.63 -4.16
N GLN A 165 -7.15 10.88 -4.82
CA GLN A 165 -7.95 12.08 -4.54
C GLN A 165 -8.64 12.01 -3.18
N PHE A 166 -9.17 10.85 -2.79
CA PHE A 166 -9.76 10.61 -1.47
C PHE A 166 -8.75 10.89 -0.35
N THR A 167 -7.50 10.46 -0.51
CA THR A 167 -6.41 10.73 0.44
C THR A 167 -6.24 12.23 0.71
N ARG A 168 -6.31 13.07 -0.34
CA ARG A 168 -6.17 14.53 -0.21
C ARG A 168 -7.33 15.16 0.54
N VAL A 169 -8.55 14.72 0.25
CA VAL A 169 -9.75 15.19 0.96
C VAL A 169 -9.65 14.83 2.45
N LEU A 170 -9.36 13.56 2.73
CA LEU A 170 -9.29 13.06 4.11
C LEU A 170 -8.15 13.71 4.92
N ALA A 171 -7.03 14.05 4.28
CA ALA A 171 -5.94 14.79 4.92
C ALA A 171 -6.40 16.18 5.41
N GLY A 172 -7.20 16.88 4.62
CA GLY A 172 -7.80 18.14 5.01
C GLY A 172 -8.80 18.00 6.16
N GLU A 173 -9.62 16.94 6.13
CA GLU A 173 -10.61 16.67 7.16
C GLU A 173 -9.99 16.27 8.51
N LEU A 174 -8.85 15.57 8.51
CA LEU A 174 -8.25 15.02 9.73
C LEU A 174 -7.09 15.85 10.29
N GLY A 175 -6.56 16.79 9.53
CA GLY A 175 -5.48 17.68 9.95
C GLY A 175 -5.69 18.38 11.31
N PRO A 176 -6.90 18.87 11.67
CA PRO A 176 -7.14 19.49 12.99
C PRO A 176 -6.89 18.56 14.20
N TRP A 177 -6.78 17.26 13.99
CA TRP A 177 -6.48 16.28 15.05
C TRP A 177 -5.07 15.70 14.96
N ASP A 178 -4.14 16.34 14.23
CA ASP A 178 -2.75 15.88 14.05
C ASP A 178 -2.67 14.47 13.42
N ILE A 179 -3.61 14.17 12.52
CA ILE A 179 -3.66 12.92 11.79
C ILE A 179 -3.16 13.18 10.36
N THR A 180 -2.07 12.53 9.96
CA THR A 180 -1.60 12.61 8.58
C THR A 180 -2.22 11.52 7.73
N VAL A 181 -2.58 11.85 6.50
CA VAL A 181 -3.13 10.92 5.53
C VAL A 181 -2.36 11.03 4.23
N ASN A 182 -1.68 9.95 3.86
CA ASN A 182 -0.89 9.90 2.62
C ASN A 182 -1.24 8.66 1.81
N CYS A 183 -0.90 8.66 0.54
CA CYS A 183 -0.92 7.43 -0.22
C CYS A 183 0.46 7.10 -0.78
N TYR A 184 0.71 5.83 -0.99
CA TYR A 184 1.94 5.33 -1.58
C TYR A 184 1.66 4.68 -2.92
N SER A 185 2.61 4.80 -3.83
CA SER A 185 2.50 4.36 -5.22
C SER A 185 3.59 3.32 -5.51
N PRO A 186 3.32 2.02 -5.23
CA PRO A 186 4.23 0.98 -5.63
C PRO A 186 4.40 0.94 -7.15
N GLY A 187 5.64 0.70 -7.59
CA GLY A 187 5.95 0.43 -8.98
C GLY A 187 5.83 -1.04 -9.33
N MET A 188 6.77 -1.50 -10.13
CA MET A 188 6.81 -2.90 -10.55
C MET A 188 7.49 -3.77 -9.49
N ILE A 189 6.69 -4.28 -8.57
CA ILE A 189 7.11 -5.18 -7.49
C ILE A 189 6.48 -6.55 -7.76
N PRO A 190 7.28 -7.61 -7.99
CA PRO A 190 6.76 -8.95 -8.23
C PRO A 190 5.95 -9.46 -7.03
N THR A 191 4.73 -9.87 -7.31
CA THR A 191 3.78 -10.44 -6.36
C THR A 191 2.89 -11.45 -7.07
N ASP A 192 2.19 -12.29 -6.33
CA ASP A 192 1.19 -13.21 -6.88
C ASP A 192 0.02 -12.50 -7.62
N MET A 193 -0.12 -11.18 -7.42
CA MET A 193 -1.16 -10.40 -8.10
C MET A 193 -0.80 -10.07 -9.55
N ASN A 194 0.49 -9.89 -9.86
CA ASN A 194 0.93 -9.35 -11.15
C ASN A 194 1.80 -10.30 -11.96
N HIS A 195 2.29 -11.39 -11.35
CA HIS A 195 3.09 -12.44 -12.00
C HIS A 195 4.28 -11.93 -12.84
N PHE A 196 4.84 -10.76 -12.52
CA PHE A 196 5.91 -10.14 -13.32
C PHE A 196 7.14 -11.03 -13.44
N ALA A 197 7.48 -11.79 -12.38
CA ALA A 197 8.62 -12.70 -12.39
C ALA A 197 8.41 -13.95 -13.30
N GLU A 198 7.16 -14.26 -13.66
CA GLU A 198 6.80 -15.41 -14.51
C GLU A 198 6.76 -15.07 -16.00
N LEU A 199 6.89 -13.78 -16.35
CA LEU A 199 6.93 -13.34 -17.73
C LEU A 199 8.23 -13.81 -18.40
N ASN A 200 8.19 -14.03 -19.72
CA ASN A 200 9.41 -14.30 -20.49
C ASN A 200 10.37 -13.09 -20.47
N GLU A 201 11.65 -13.33 -20.73
CA GLU A 201 12.71 -12.32 -20.65
C GLU A 201 12.42 -11.05 -21.46
N GLU A 202 11.90 -11.20 -22.70
CA GLU A 202 11.57 -10.06 -23.56
C GLU A 202 10.52 -9.14 -22.92
N ARG A 203 9.46 -9.73 -22.36
CA ARG A 203 8.41 -8.96 -21.68
C ARG A 203 8.91 -8.35 -20.39
N GLN A 204 9.73 -9.07 -19.62
CA GLN A 204 10.37 -8.51 -18.42
C GLN A 204 11.24 -7.31 -18.80
N GLN A 205 12.09 -7.45 -19.82
CA GLN A 205 12.95 -6.36 -20.27
C GLN A 205 12.16 -5.13 -20.72
N ARG A 206 11.09 -5.29 -21.49
CA ARG A 206 10.20 -4.20 -21.89
C ARG A 206 9.62 -3.45 -20.69
N LEU A 207 9.25 -4.16 -19.62
CA LEU A 207 8.74 -3.54 -18.40
C LEU A 207 9.85 -2.81 -17.64
N LEU A 208 11.04 -3.42 -17.52
CA LEU A 208 12.20 -2.82 -16.87
C LEU A 208 12.68 -1.57 -17.60
N ASP A 209 12.59 -1.53 -18.93
CA ASP A 209 12.96 -0.37 -19.75
C ASP A 209 12.09 0.86 -19.50
N THR A 210 10.94 0.68 -18.84
CA THR A 210 10.08 1.79 -18.40
C THR A 210 10.45 2.35 -17.02
N LEU A 211 11.45 1.76 -16.36
CA LEU A 211 11.89 2.15 -15.02
C LEU A 211 13.26 2.85 -15.09
N THR A 212 13.41 3.98 -14.42
CA THR A 212 14.70 4.68 -14.35
C THR A 212 15.79 3.80 -13.73
N LEU A 213 15.45 3.00 -12.69
CA LEU A 213 16.40 2.09 -12.05
C LEU A 213 16.56 0.74 -12.77
N ARG A 214 15.76 0.44 -13.78
CA ARG A 214 15.78 -0.82 -14.58
C ARG A 214 15.92 -2.11 -13.75
N ARG A 215 15.32 -2.13 -12.59
CA ARG A 215 15.21 -3.33 -11.74
C ARG A 215 13.84 -3.43 -11.12
N TRP A 216 13.44 -4.62 -10.77
CA TRP A 216 12.24 -4.83 -9.95
C TRP A 216 12.44 -4.19 -8.57
N GLY A 217 11.37 -3.60 -8.05
CA GLY A 217 11.31 -3.24 -6.65
C GLY A 217 11.08 -4.47 -5.77
N SER A 218 11.46 -4.38 -4.53
CA SER A 218 11.15 -5.38 -3.51
C SER A 218 9.94 -4.96 -2.67
N LYS A 219 9.30 -5.93 -2.02
CA LYS A 219 8.22 -5.65 -1.05
C LYS A 219 8.76 -4.81 0.11
N ALA A 220 10.03 -5.02 0.50
CA ALA A 220 10.72 -4.26 1.53
C ALA A 220 10.91 -2.78 1.17
N ASP A 221 11.09 -2.43 -0.13
CA ASP A 221 11.16 -1.01 -0.55
C ASP A 221 9.88 -0.25 -0.16
N VAL A 222 8.71 -0.91 -0.26
CA VAL A 222 7.44 -0.32 0.18
C VAL A 222 7.34 -0.32 1.70
N ALA A 223 7.65 -1.43 2.37
CA ALA A 223 7.53 -1.55 3.82
C ALA A 223 8.41 -0.51 4.55
N ASN A 224 9.61 -0.25 4.05
CA ASN A 224 10.51 0.77 4.59
C ASN A 224 9.90 2.19 4.48
N LEU A 225 9.25 2.52 3.35
CA LEU A 225 8.53 3.78 3.23
C LEU A 225 7.36 3.86 4.23
N ILE A 226 6.61 2.77 4.42
CA ILE A 226 5.52 2.72 5.39
C ILE A 226 6.05 2.98 6.81
N CYS A 227 7.16 2.37 7.23
CA CYS A 227 7.78 2.63 8.52
C CYS A 227 8.15 4.12 8.67
N PHE A 228 8.78 4.72 7.66
CA PHE A 228 9.11 6.14 7.67
C PHE A 228 7.86 7.02 7.82
N LEU A 229 6.84 6.81 6.99
CA LEU A 229 5.60 7.60 7.02
C LEU A 229 4.77 7.38 8.28
N SER A 230 4.96 6.27 8.97
CA SER A 230 4.33 5.95 10.26
C SER A 230 5.04 6.59 11.45
N SER A 231 6.24 7.11 11.24
CA SER A 231 7.07 7.73 12.29
C SER A 231 6.78 9.23 12.44
N ASP A 232 7.31 9.79 13.52
CA ASP A 232 7.22 11.24 13.78
C ASP A 232 8.16 12.04 12.86
N LEU A 233 9.10 11.38 12.18
CA LEU A 233 9.95 11.99 11.16
C LEU A 233 9.15 12.47 9.93
N ALA A 234 7.96 11.90 9.71
CA ALA A 234 7.05 12.27 8.63
C ALA A 234 5.85 13.12 9.10
N ALA A 235 5.89 13.69 10.31
CA ALA A 235 4.75 14.39 10.92
C ALA A 235 4.26 15.59 10.09
N TYR A 236 5.10 16.18 9.23
CA TYR A 236 4.72 17.30 8.36
C TYR A 236 4.41 16.88 6.90
N ILE A 237 4.25 15.56 6.65
CA ILE A 237 3.93 15.02 5.34
C ILE A 237 2.47 14.54 5.37
N THR A 238 1.57 15.23 4.67
CA THR A 238 0.15 14.86 4.57
C THR A 238 -0.45 15.29 3.23
N GLY A 239 -1.51 14.59 2.79
CA GLY A 239 -2.22 14.87 1.55
C GLY A 239 -1.45 14.57 0.27
N THR A 240 -0.36 13.80 0.33
CA THR A 240 0.51 13.54 -0.82
C THR A 240 0.52 12.07 -1.23
N MET A 241 0.95 11.84 -2.48
CA MET A 241 1.27 10.51 -3.00
C MET A 241 2.77 10.38 -3.12
N ILE A 242 3.36 9.44 -2.41
CA ILE A 242 4.78 9.15 -2.46
C ILE A 242 5.04 7.99 -3.41
N ASP A 243 5.90 8.22 -4.41
CA ASP A 243 6.26 7.24 -5.43
C ASP A 243 7.38 6.31 -4.95
N VAL A 244 7.12 4.99 -5.02
CA VAL A 244 8.10 3.91 -4.74
C VAL A 244 8.16 3.02 -5.97
N SER A 245 8.54 3.58 -7.11
CA SER A 245 8.39 2.91 -8.40
C SER A 245 9.69 2.69 -9.18
N GLY A 246 10.84 3.01 -8.60
CA GLY A 246 12.10 2.96 -9.34
C GLY A 246 12.16 3.96 -10.49
N GLY A 247 11.39 5.06 -10.37
CA GLY A 247 11.36 6.14 -11.35
C GLY A 247 10.41 5.89 -12.53
N LYS A 248 9.37 5.08 -12.35
CA LYS A 248 8.33 4.85 -13.37
C LYS A 248 7.66 6.15 -13.86
N LEU A 249 7.57 7.14 -12.99
CA LEU A 249 6.95 8.44 -13.28
C LEU A 249 7.98 9.54 -13.57
N ALA A 250 9.29 9.24 -13.53
CA ALA A 250 10.33 10.25 -13.59
C ALA A 250 10.69 10.67 -15.03
N THR A 251 10.78 9.72 -15.96
CA THR A 251 11.17 9.95 -17.35
C THR A 251 10.36 9.10 -18.31
N GLN A 252 10.24 9.56 -19.58
CA GLN A 252 9.51 8.83 -20.61
C GLN A 252 10.31 7.64 -21.15
N ILE A 253 11.61 7.82 -21.41
CA ILE A 253 12.46 6.82 -22.07
C ILE A 253 13.78 6.66 -21.29
N PRO A 254 13.76 6.01 -20.11
CA PRO A 254 14.95 5.85 -19.29
C PRO A 254 16.04 5.00 -19.94
N ALA A 255 15.70 4.13 -20.90
CA ALA A 255 16.64 3.27 -21.60
C ALA A 255 17.77 4.04 -22.30
N ILE A 256 17.52 5.26 -22.82
CA ILE A 256 18.52 6.10 -23.49
C ILE A 256 19.73 6.38 -22.57
N ALA A 257 19.53 6.58 -21.28
CA ALA A 257 20.62 6.83 -20.34
C ALA A 257 21.54 5.60 -20.20
N TYR A 258 20.98 4.39 -20.24
CA TYR A 258 21.74 3.14 -20.18
C TYR A 258 22.50 2.87 -21.47
N GLU A 259 21.90 3.19 -22.63
CA GLU A 259 22.58 3.13 -23.93
C GLU A 259 23.77 4.09 -23.98
N ALA A 260 23.60 5.31 -23.47
CA ALA A 260 24.67 6.29 -23.41
C ALA A 260 25.79 5.85 -22.45
N ALA A 261 25.44 5.31 -21.29
CA ALA A 261 26.41 4.83 -20.30
C ALA A 261 27.20 3.60 -20.77
N SER A 262 26.65 2.78 -21.65
CA SER A 262 27.31 1.60 -22.22
C SER A 262 28.31 1.95 -23.34
N ARG A 263 28.21 3.13 -23.95
CA ARG A 263 29.17 3.64 -24.96
C ARG A 263 30.41 4.14 -24.24
N LYS A 264 31.53 3.42 -24.35
CA LYS A 264 32.83 3.76 -23.71
C LYS A 264 33.44 5.12 -24.12
N ASP A 265 32.78 5.91 -24.97
CA ASP A 265 33.30 7.13 -25.60
C ASP A 265 32.52 8.42 -25.29
N VAL A 266 31.79 8.49 -24.19
CA VAL A 266 31.19 9.78 -23.82
C VAL A 266 32.21 10.64 -23.09
N LYS A 267 33.01 11.43 -23.85
CA LYS A 267 33.68 12.60 -23.27
C LYS A 267 32.60 13.57 -22.78
N PRO A 268 32.63 14.01 -21.53
CA PRO A 268 31.75 15.08 -21.08
C PRO A 268 32.01 16.32 -21.95
N ARG A 269 30.92 16.88 -22.46
CA ARG A 269 30.93 18.20 -23.14
C ARG A 269 31.09 19.30 -22.11
#